data_d764282bdb775a85b0257672e99315e0
#
_entry.id   d764282bdb775a85b0257672e99315e0
#
_cell.length_a   1.000
_cell.length_b   1.000
_cell.length_c   1.000
_cell.angle_alpha   90.00
_cell.angle_beta   90.00
_cell.angle_gamma   90.00
#
_symmetry.space_group_name_H-M   'P 1'
#
loop_
_entity.id
_entity.type
_entity.pdbx_description
1 polymer ?
#
loop_
_entity_poly.entity_id
_entity_poly.type
_entity_poly.pdbx_seq_one_letter_code
_entity_poly.pdbx_strand_id
1 'polypeptide(L)'
;MTSSSIKEHQQVLALLSDNPKYLEIFSTYAPAHKFIEAVVKPEGFSFSVNDEDGSRFSMALGSDPVVLDGDEIATSRGLQMDSQRYKTQVSWDLYSIVTESFQTFEPAFESSDYSEIDNFLKTHARKSSVWPGNEEVLFWGEIRDQGLLVATGALVQWRTGQVMFASIATHSDYRSKGLAQKLVSQMLGNASRSGITRVGLGVFAENAAAKRAYEKVGFALIGEFTSYQKLSQ
;
A
#
# COMPACT_ATOMS: atom_id res chain seq x y z
N MET A 1 29.17 4.37 16.50
CA MET A 1 28.10 4.67 17.47
C MET A 1 27.08 3.54 17.35
N THR A 2 26.88 2.78 18.41
CA THR A 2 25.83 1.75 18.47
C THR A 2 24.49 2.47 18.48
N SER A 3 23.75 2.40 17.39
CA SER A 3 22.38 2.93 17.33
C SER A 3 21.51 2.11 18.29
N SER A 4 20.98 2.77 19.33
CA SER A 4 20.06 2.13 20.26
C SER A 4 18.73 1.85 19.60
N SER A 5 18.17 0.67 19.84
CA SER A 5 16.82 0.32 19.40
C SER A 5 15.78 1.14 20.20
N ILE A 6 14.78 1.66 19.49
CA ILE A 6 13.65 2.40 20.04
C ILE A 6 12.48 1.43 20.16
N LYS A 7 11.88 1.35 21.36
CA LYS A 7 10.76 0.44 21.67
C LYS A 7 9.40 1.15 21.75
N GLU A 8 9.42 2.48 21.81
CA GLU A 8 8.22 3.31 21.95
C GLU A 8 7.76 3.82 20.59
N HIS A 9 6.59 3.35 20.11
CA HIS A 9 6.04 3.72 18.81
C HIS A 9 5.89 5.25 18.63
N GLN A 10 5.38 5.95 19.66
CA GLN A 10 5.20 7.40 19.63
C GLN A 10 6.53 8.16 19.52
N GLN A 11 7.60 7.63 20.11
CA GLN A 11 8.93 8.22 19.99
C GLN A 11 9.43 8.13 18.54
N VAL A 12 9.15 7.03 17.82
CA VAL A 12 9.50 6.89 16.41
C VAL A 12 8.75 7.90 15.56
N LEU A 13 7.43 8.06 15.76
CA LEU A 13 6.64 9.07 15.05
C LEU A 13 7.20 10.49 15.24
N ALA A 14 7.57 10.84 16.46
CA ALA A 14 8.17 12.15 16.76
C ALA A 14 9.52 12.35 16.05
N LEU A 15 10.39 11.32 16.03
CA LEU A 15 11.68 11.38 15.34
C LEU A 15 11.58 11.44 13.82
N LEU A 16 10.49 10.92 13.25
CA LEU A 16 10.24 10.93 11.81
C LEU A 16 9.48 12.18 11.33
N SER A 17 9.09 13.09 12.21
CA SER A 17 8.31 14.29 11.87
C SER A 17 8.94 15.13 10.74
N ASP A 18 10.26 15.21 10.71
CA ASP A 18 11.02 15.95 9.68
C ASP A 18 11.32 15.12 8.43
N ASN A 19 10.90 13.84 8.40
CA ASN A 19 11.05 12.95 7.25
C ASN A 19 9.70 12.38 6.81
N PRO A 20 8.91 13.14 6.02
CA PRO A 20 7.55 12.76 5.68
C PRO A 20 7.45 11.43 4.92
N LYS A 21 8.47 11.04 4.15
CA LYS A 21 8.49 9.74 3.46
C LYS A 21 8.59 8.58 4.45
N TYR A 22 9.55 8.62 5.36
CA TYR A 22 9.71 7.56 6.36
C TYR A 22 8.53 7.54 7.34
N LEU A 23 8.01 8.70 7.70
CA LEU A 23 6.80 8.80 8.52
C LEU A 23 5.61 8.10 7.86
N GLU A 24 5.38 8.34 6.56
CA GLU A 24 4.28 7.74 5.81
C GLU A 24 4.47 6.23 5.67
N ILE A 25 5.68 5.75 5.35
CA ILE A 25 5.99 4.32 5.28
C ILE A 25 5.76 3.65 6.64
N PHE A 26 6.31 4.24 7.72
CA PHE A 26 6.14 3.72 9.07
C PHE A 26 4.66 3.65 9.47
N SER A 27 3.91 4.73 9.23
CA SER A 27 2.47 4.78 9.52
C SER A 27 1.67 3.75 8.69
N THR A 28 2.13 3.40 7.49
CA THR A 28 1.47 2.41 6.65
C THR A 28 1.69 0.98 7.14
N TYR A 29 2.91 0.65 7.57
CA TYR A 29 3.31 -0.74 7.82
C TYR A 29 3.50 -1.09 9.30
N ALA A 30 3.55 -0.11 10.22
CA ALA A 30 3.83 -0.32 11.63
C ALA A 30 2.68 0.13 12.55
N PRO A 31 1.61 -0.66 12.69
CA PRO A 31 0.55 -0.34 13.65
C PRO A 31 1.08 -0.43 15.09
N ALA A 32 0.69 0.51 15.95
CA ALA A 32 1.23 0.62 17.31
C ALA A 32 1.13 -0.66 18.14
N HIS A 33 0.04 -1.42 17.98
CA HIS A 33 -0.21 -2.67 18.72
C HIS A 33 0.64 -3.86 18.25
N LYS A 34 1.26 -3.78 17.07
CA LYS A 34 2.15 -4.80 16.51
C LYS A 34 3.62 -4.38 16.53
N PHE A 35 3.90 -3.12 16.86
CA PHE A 35 5.26 -2.56 16.83
C PHE A 35 6.18 -3.25 17.85
N ILE A 36 7.39 -3.60 17.42
CA ILE A 36 8.42 -4.24 18.25
C ILE A 36 9.54 -3.25 18.54
N GLU A 37 10.16 -2.73 17.48
CA GLU A 37 11.31 -1.86 17.58
C GLU A 37 11.60 -1.09 16.30
N ALA A 38 12.36 0.00 16.45
CA ALA A 38 12.93 0.73 15.33
C ALA A 38 14.36 1.17 15.60
N VAL A 39 15.09 1.42 14.51
CA VAL A 39 16.44 2.02 14.55
C VAL A 39 16.48 3.15 13.53
N VAL A 40 16.87 4.34 13.99
CA VAL A 40 17.04 5.52 13.13
C VAL A 40 18.52 5.82 12.99
N LYS A 41 18.99 6.00 11.76
CA LYS A 41 20.35 6.43 11.40
C LYS A 41 20.26 7.63 10.44
N PRO A 42 21.35 8.40 10.25
CA PRO A 42 21.35 9.50 9.28
C PRO A 42 20.92 9.08 7.86
N GLU A 43 21.36 7.89 7.41
CA GLU A 43 21.10 7.37 6.06
C GLU A 43 20.29 6.09 6.04
N GLY A 44 19.58 5.78 7.14
CA GLY A 44 18.79 4.56 7.23
C GLY A 44 17.74 4.60 8.33
N PHE A 45 16.63 3.93 8.08
CA PHE A 45 15.57 3.73 9.04
C PHE A 45 15.09 2.29 8.95
N SER A 46 14.92 1.64 10.08
CA SER A 46 14.42 0.27 10.14
C SER A 46 13.44 0.10 11.27
N PHE A 47 12.47 -0.78 11.07
CA PHE A 47 11.53 -1.16 12.10
C PHE A 47 11.08 -2.60 11.93
N SER A 48 10.52 -3.18 12.99
CA SER A 48 9.89 -4.50 12.96
C SER A 48 8.57 -4.52 13.68
N VAL A 49 7.68 -5.37 13.20
CA VAL A 49 6.34 -5.61 13.73
C VAL A 49 6.07 -7.12 13.83
N ASN A 50 5.13 -7.53 14.70
CA ASN A 50 4.59 -8.88 14.68
C ASN A 50 3.40 -8.94 13.73
N ASP A 51 3.33 -9.99 12.90
CA ASP A 51 2.13 -10.32 12.16
C ASP A 51 1.09 -11.08 13.03
N GLU A 52 -0.08 -11.31 12.47
CA GLU A 52 -1.19 -11.98 13.22
C GLU A 52 -0.89 -13.44 13.53
N ASP A 53 -0.09 -14.09 12.69
CA ASP A 53 0.35 -15.47 12.89
C ASP A 53 1.56 -15.60 13.85
N GLY A 54 2.05 -14.46 14.38
CA GLY A 54 3.22 -14.38 15.25
C GLY A 54 4.55 -14.32 14.52
N SER A 55 4.56 -14.33 13.18
CA SER A 55 5.78 -14.10 12.41
C SER A 55 6.23 -12.64 12.53
N ARG A 56 7.52 -12.39 12.29
CA ARG A 56 8.12 -11.06 12.35
C ARG A 56 8.33 -10.51 10.94
N PHE A 57 7.68 -9.38 10.66
CA PHE A 57 7.97 -8.56 9.49
C PHE A 57 8.89 -7.40 9.86
N SER A 58 9.90 -7.14 9.04
CA SER A 58 10.84 -6.02 9.23
C SER A 58 11.00 -5.21 7.95
N MET A 59 11.22 -3.91 8.09
CA MET A 59 11.61 -3.05 6.98
C MET A 59 12.96 -2.39 7.25
N ALA A 60 13.78 -2.29 6.19
CA ALA A 60 15.08 -1.64 6.22
C ALA A 60 15.18 -0.66 5.03
N LEU A 61 15.19 0.64 5.33
CA LEU A 61 15.02 1.75 4.39
C LEU A 61 16.27 2.63 4.34
N GLY A 62 16.56 3.20 3.18
CA GLY A 62 17.70 4.09 2.97
C GLY A 62 18.92 3.38 2.39
N SER A 63 20.07 4.05 2.40
CA SER A 63 21.34 3.54 1.81
C SER A 63 22.18 2.72 2.80
N ASP A 64 22.01 2.99 4.12
CA ASP A 64 22.77 2.29 5.19
C ASP A 64 21.87 1.95 6.40
N PRO A 65 20.80 1.16 6.22
CA PRO A 65 19.95 0.76 7.34
C PRO A 65 20.61 -0.34 8.19
N VAL A 66 20.16 -0.46 9.43
CA VAL A 66 20.38 -1.68 10.22
C VAL A 66 19.32 -2.69 9.80
N VAL A 67 19.70 -3.81 9.22
CA VAL A 67 18.73 -4.88 8.90
C VAL A 67 18.35 -5.59 10.19
N LEU A 68 17.12 -5.35 10.67
CA LEU A 68 16.55 -6.07 11.81
C LEU A 68 16.15 -7.48 11.40
N ASP A 69 16.24 -8.43 12.34
CA ASP A 69 15.83 -9.81 12.05
C ASP A 69 14.31 -9.88 11.80
N GLY A 70 13.90 -10.80 10.92
CA GLY A 70 12.51 -11.02 10.55
C GLY A 70 12.35 -12.29 9.74
N ASP A 71 11.16 -12.88 9.79
CA ASP A 71 10.78 -14.00 8.93
C ASP A 71 10.55 -13.53 7.49
N GLU A 72 9.99 -12.34 7.35
CA GLU A 72 9.95 -11.57 6.12
C GLU A 72 10.62 -10.20 6.33
N ILE A 73 11.44 -9.79 5.37
CA ILE A 73 12.12 -8.49 5.40
C ILE A 73 11.85 -7.75 4.09
N ALA A 74 11.36 -6.53 4.18
CA ALA A 74 11.29 -5.61 3.05
C ALA A 74 12.42 -4.58 3.13
N THR A 75 13.06 -4.29 2.01
CA THR A 75 14.13 -3.29 1.92
C THR A 75 13.82 -2.23 0.88
N SER A 76 14.48 -1.08 0.96
CA SER A 76 14.58 -0.19 -0.22
C SER A 76 15.09 -0.99 -1.40
N ARG A 77 14.45 -0.81 -2.57
CA ARG A 77 14.87 -1.51 -3.79
C ARG A 77 16.32 -1.21 -4.12
N GLY A 78 17.08 -2.27 -4.41
CA GLY A 78 18.52 -2.19 -4.68
C GLY A 78 19.41 -2.55 -3.49
N LEU A 79 18.90 -2.55 -2.26
CA LEU A 79 19.63 -3.09 -1.12
C LEU A 79 19.71 -4.62 -1.26
N GLN A 80 20.92 -5.15 -1.30
CA GLN A 80 21.15 -6.59 -1.48
C GLN A 80 21.04 -7.32 -0.13
N MET A 81 20.32 -8.42 -0.12
CA MET A 81 20.24 -9.34 1.02
C MET A 81 21.10 -10.57 0.75
N ASP A 82 21.60 -11.19 1.82
CA ASP A 82 22.34 -12.45 1.74
C ASP A 82 21.44 -13.56 1.17
N SER A 83 21.74 -13.99 -0.04
CA SER A 83 20.98 -15.02 -0.77
C SER A 83 21.10 -16.44 -0.16
N GLN A 84 22.05 -16.67 0.76
CA GLN A 84 22.12 -17.93 1.53
C GLN A 84 21.11 -17.97 2.67
N ARG A 85 20.64 -16.80 3.12
CA ARG A 85 19.70 -16.66 4.23
C ARG A 85 18.30 -16.24 3.80
N TYR A 86 18.18 -15.58 2.65
CA TYR A 86 16.92 -14.96 2.20
C TYR A 86 16.64 -15.23 0.73
N LYS A 87 15.38 -15.48 0.42
CA LYS A 87 14.87 -15.62 -0.95
C LYS A 87 14.02 -14.42 -1.31
N THR A 88 14.33 -13.79 -2.45
CA THR A 88 13.50 -12.70 -3.00
C THR A 88 12.08 -13.19 -3.28
N GLN A 89 11.09 -12.44 -2.86
CA GLN A 89 9.66 -12.71 -3.07
C GLN A 89 9.09 -11.79 -4.14
N VAL A 90 8.86 -10.54 -3.79
CA VAL A 90 8.15 -9.57 -4.64
C VAL A 90 8.74 -8.18 -4.49
N SER A 91 8.63 -7.38 -5.55
CA SER A 91 8.94 -5.95 -5.50
C SER A 91 7.68 -5.13 -5.76
N TRP A 92 7.50 -4.08 -4.98
CA TRP A 92 6.37 -3.16 -5.11
C TRP A 92 6.77 -1.70 -4.84
N ASP A 93 5.92 -0.79 -5.26
CA ASP A 93 6.04 0.65 -5.04
C ASP A 93 4.85 1.14 -4.21
N LEU A 94 5.12 2.01 -3.25
CA LEU A 94 4.12 2.72 -2.47
C LEU A 94 3.92 4.11 -3.07
N TYR A 95 2.69 4.46 -3.39
CA TYR A 95 2.28 5.77 -3.83
C TYR A 95 1.28 6.38 -2.85
N SER A 96 1.20 7.71 -2.82
CA SER A 96 0.26 8.43 -1.98
C SER A 96 -0.21 9.72 -2.65
N ILE A 97 -1.41 10.19 -2.25
CA ILE A 97 -2.00 11.42 -2.73
C ILE A 97 -2.82 12.11 -1.64
N VAL A 98 -2.82 13.44 -1.63
CA VAL A 98 -3.73 14.26 -0.83
C VAL A 98 -5.06 14.41 -1.57
N THR A 99 -6.18 14.27 -0.86
CA THR A 99 -7.51 14.15 -1.48
C THR A 99 -8.22 15.49 -1.68
N GLU A 100 -7.76 16.57 -1.06
CA GLU A 100 -8.46 17.87 -1.03
C GLU A 100 -8.87 18.39 -2.42
N SER A 101 -8.00 18.27 -3.40
CA SER A 101 -8.26 18.72 -4.78
C SER A 101 -9.34 17.90 -5.52
N PHE A 102 -9.79 16.79 -4.95
CA PHE A 102 -10.78 15.89 -5.58
C PHE A 102 -12.21 16.11 -5.09
N GLN A 103 -12.47 17.01 -4.18
CA GLN A 103 -13.83 17.29 -3.63
C GLN A 103 -14.87 17.60 -4.71
N THR A 104 -14.47 18.26 -5.80
CA THR A 104 -15.34 18.64 -6.92
C THR A 104 -15.56 17.53 -7.94
N PHE A 105 -14.82 16.42 -7.85
CA PHE A 105 -15.02 15.30 -8.75
C PHE A 105 -16.37 14.62 -8.51
N GLU A 106 -17.01 14.19 -9.60
CA GLU A 106 -18.20 13.36 -9.53
C GLU A 106 -17.88 12.08 -8.73
N PRO A 107 -18.72 11.70 -7.71
CA PRO A 107 -18.43 10.53 -6.89
C PRO A 107 -18.43 9.25 -7.72
N ALA A 108 -17.63 8.28 -7.32
CA ALA A 108 -17.75 6.92 -7.78
C ALA A 108 -19.10 6.36 -7.31
N PHE A 109 -19.75 5.56 -8.13
CA PHE A 109 -20.87 4.76 -7.69
C PHE A 109 -20.34 3.68 -6.72
N GLU A 110 -20.98 3.55 -5.56
CA GLU A 110 -20.65 2.54 -4.57
C GLU A 110 -21.41 1.26 -4.86
N SER A 111 -20.69 0.17 -5.14
CA SER A 111 -21.28 -1.11 -5.46
C SER A 111 -21.72 -1.85 -4.20
N SER A 112 -22.91 -2.46 -4.27
CA SER A 112 -23.43 -3.40 -3.28
C SER A 112 -23.51 -4.84 -3.77
N ASP A 113 -23.22 -5.10 -5.06
CA ASP A 113 -23.19 -6.46 -5.61
C ASP A 113 -21.79 -7.08 -5.45
N TYR A 114 -21.55 -7.59 -4.26
CA TYR A 114 -20.27 -8.22 -3.92
C TYR A 114 -20.02 -9.52 -4.68
N SER A 115 -21.07 -10.22 -5.14
CA SER A 115 -20.92 -11.41 -5.96
C SER A 115 -20.41 -11.08 -7.37
N GLU A 116 -20.90 -9.99 -7.95
CA GLU A 116 -20.42 -9.52 -9.26
C GLU A 116 -18.98 -9.06 -9.17
N ILE A 117 -18.61 -8.29 -8.10
CA ILE A 117 -17.23 -7.86 -7.86
C ILE A 117 -16.29 -9.06 -7.72
N ASP A 118 -16.66 -10.06 -6.92
CA ASP A 118 -15.87 -11.28 -6.72
C ASP A 118 -15.59 -12.00 -8.06
N ASN A 119 -16.62 -12.20 -8.87
CA ASN A 119 -16.51 -12.81 -10.20
C ASN A 119 -15.65 -11.96 -11.15
N PHE A 120 -15.81 -10.64 -11.09
CA PHE A 120 -15.02 -9.70 -11.88
C PHE A 120 -13.53 -9.78 -11.54
N LEU A 121 -13.18 -9.76 -10.26
CA LEU A 121 -11.78 -9.87 -9.81
C LEU A 121 -11.18 -11.24 -10.17
N LYS A 122 -11.91 -12.33 -9.99
CA LYS A 122 -11.47 -13.69 -10.39
C LYS A 122 -11.16 -13.77 -11.89
N THR A 123 -11.87 -13.01 -12.70
CA THR A 123 -11.70 -13.02 -14.16
C THR A 123 -10.60 -12.07 -14.61
N HIS A 124 -10.58 -10.84 -14.11
CA HIS A 124 -9.77 -9.75 -14.66
C HIS A 124 -8.58 -9.33 -13.81
N ALA A 125 -8.53 -9.72 -12.52
CA ALA A 125 -7.51 -9.31 -11.54
C ALA A 125 -7.25 -10.37 -10.46
N ARG A 126 -6.87 -11.58 -10.84
CA ARG A 126 -6.67 -12.74 -9.95
C ARG A 126 -5.64 -12.53 -8.83
N LYS A 127 -4.75 -11.55 -8.97
CA LYS A 127 -3.74 -11.19 -7.96
C LYS A 127 -4.22 -10.06 -7.04
N SER A 128 -5.53 -9.82 -6.97
CA SER A 128 -6.11 -8.84 -6.04
C SER A 128 -5.78 -9.18 -4.60
N SER A 129 -5.38 -8.16 -3.82
CA SER A 129 -5.02 -8.30 -2.40
C SER A 129 -6.21 -8.26 -1.45
N VAL A 130 -7.31 -7.65 -1.89
CA VAL A 130 -8.55 -7.49 -1.11
C VAL A 130 -9.72 -8.03 -1.92
N TRP A 131 -10.63 -8.70 -1.24
CA TRP A 131 -11.79 -9.37 -1.82
C TRP A 131 -13.08 -8.95 -1.10
N PRO A 132 -14.26 -9.05 -1.73
CA PRO A 132 -15.53 -8.83 -1.05
C PRO A 132 -15.66 -9.65 0.23
N GLY A 133 -16.17 -9.01 1.29
CA GLY A 133 -16.24 -9.61 2.62
C GLY A 133 -15.06 -9.27 3.56
N ASN A 134 -14.01 -8.60 3.06
CA ASN A 134 -12.96 -8.07 3.94
C ASN A 134 -13.52 -6.90 4.78
N GLU A 135 -13.40 -7.00 6.10
CA GLU A 135 -13.96 -6.04 7.07
C GLU A 135 -13.32 -4.66 7.06
N GLU A 136 -12.11 -4.54 6.51
CA GLU A 136 -11.39 -3.27 6.40
C GLU A 136 -11.83 -2.43 5.19
N VAL A 137 -12.69 -2.98 4.32
CA VAL A 137 -13.22 -2.27 3.15
C VAL A 137 -14.24 -1.22 3.58
N LEU A 138 -13.96 0.04 3.28
CA LEU A 138 -14.90 1.14 3.48
C LEU A 138 -16.01 1.13 2.43
N PHE A 139 -15.63 0.98 1.15
CA PHE A 139 -16.56 0.77 0.04
C PHE A 139 -15.85 0.22 -1.19
N TRP A 140 -16.64 -0.37 -2.10
CA TRP A 140 -16.24 -0.71 -3.46
C TRP A 140 -16.78 0.33 -4.44
N GLY A 141 -15.88 0.94 -5.21
CA GLY A 141 -16.26 1.82 -6.31
C GLY A 141 -16.41 1.03 -7.61
N GLU A 142 -17.30 1.49 -8.51
CA GLU A 142 -17.52 0.86 -9.81
C GLU A 142 -17.75 1.86 -10.94
N ILE A 143 -17.41 1.43 -12.15
CA ILE A 143 -17.84 2.07 -13.40
C ILE A 143 -18.54 1.01 -14.24
N ARG A 144 -19.70 1.38 -14.81
CA ARG A 144 -20.46 0.56 -15.72
C ARG A 144 -20.54 1.16 -17.11
N ASP A 145 -20.62 0.30 -18.11
CA ASP A 145 -20.94 0.65 -19.49
C ASP A 145 -22.14 -0.20 -19.94
N GLN A 146 -23.27 0.42 -20.24
CA GLN A 146 -24.52 -0.25 -20.59
C GLN A 146 -24.93 -1.37 -19.61
N GLY A 147 -24.71 -1.15 -18.31
CA GLY A 147 -24.99 -2.11 -17.26
C GLY A 147 -23.88 -3.12 -16.98
N LEU A 148 -22.91 -3.30 -17.86
CA LEU A 148 -21.75 -4.16 -17.64
C LEU A 148 -20.76 -3.49 -16.68
N LEU A 149 -20.31 -4.19 -15.64
CA LEU A 149 -19.21 -3.74 -14.77
C LEU A 149 -17.91 -3.73 -15.60
N VAL A 150 -17.30 -2.54 -15.76
CA VAL A 150 -16.08 -2.39 -16.57
C VAL A 150 -14.85 -1.96 -15.77
N ALA A 151 -15.05 -1.42 -14.57
CA ALA A 151 -13.97 -1.18 -13.62
C ALA A 151 -14.49 -1.22 -12.18
N THR A 152 -13.67 -1.72 -11.27
CA THR A 152 -13.95 -1.73 -9.83
C THR A 152 -12.69 -1.54 -9.02
N GLY A 153 -12.83 -1.19 -7.74
CA GLY A 153 -11.74 -1.08 -6.78
C GLY A 153 -12.26 -0.86 -5.38
N ALA A 154 -11.46 -1.21 -4.37
CA ALA A 154 -11.75 -1.01 -2.97
C ALA A 154 -11.03 0.21 -2.41
N LEU A 155 -11.71 0.97 -1.56
CA LEU A 155 -11.09 1.84 -0.57
C LEU A 155 -11.11 1.08 0.76
N VAL A 156 -9.94 0.93 1.38
CA VAL A 156 -9.78 0.16 2.63
C VAL A 156 -9.16 1.05 3.69
N GLN A 157 -9.51 0.82 4.95
CA GLN A 157 -8.81 1.40 6.08
C GLN A 157 -8.12 0.28 6.85
N TRP A 158 -6.81 0.20 6.70
CA TRP A 158 -6.01 -0.79 7.42
C TRP A 158 -6.04 -0.54 8.94
N ARG A 159 -5.78 -1.56 9.72
CA ARG A 159 -5.68 -1.44 11.19
C ARG A 159 -4.61 -0.45 11.67
N THR A 160 -3.72 -0.02 10.80
CA THR A 160 -2.79 1.09 11.03
C THR A 160 -3.48 2.46 11.07
N GLY A 161 -4.74 2.53 10.62
CA GLY A 161 -5.47 3.78 10.37
C GLY A 161 -5.24 4.36 8.99
N GLN A 162 -4.27 3.83 8.23
CA GLN A 162 -4.01 4.30 6.87
C GLN A 162 -5.11 3.88 5.90
N VAL A 163 -5.54 4.83 5.06
CA VAL A 163 -6.53 4.57 4.02
C VAL A 163 -5.81 4.31 2.70
N MET A 164 -6.15 3.19 2.05
CA MET A 164 -5.46 2.70 0.87
C MET A 164 -6.46 2.29 -0.22
N PHE A 165 -6.06 2.45 -1.49
CA PHE A 165 -6.71 1.71 -2.56
C PHE A 165 -6.16 0.31 -2.67
N ALA A 166 -7.07 -0.63 -2.90
CA ALA A 166 -6.76 -2.02 -3.17
C ALA A 166 -7.61 -2.57 -4.33
N SER A 167 -7.13 -3.61 -4.98
CA SER A 167 -7.88 -4.38 -5.98
C SER A 167 -8.48 -3.53 -7.12
N ILE A 168 -7.79 -2.46 -7.53
CA ILE A 168 -8.18 -1.65 -8.69
C ILE A 168 -8.06 -2.51 -9.95
N ALA A 169 -9.19 -2.76 -10.60
CA ALA A 169 -9.28 -3.65 -11.76
C ALA A 169 -10.10 -3.04 -12.90
N THR A 170 -9.73 -3.40 -14.13
CA THR A 170 -10.44 -3.00 -15.34
C THR A 170 -10.69 -4.24 -16.20
N HIS A 171 -11.91 -4.37 -16.72
CA HIS A 171 -12.30 -5.42 -17.66
C HIS A 171 -11.31 -5.49 -18.82
N SER A 172 -10.89 -6.71 -19.22
CA SER A 172 -9.85 -6.92 -20.23
C SER A 172 -10.07 -6.12 -21.52
N ASP A 173 -11.29 -6.11 -22.04
CA ASP A 173 -11.66 -5.46 -23.31
C ASP A 173 -11.84 -3.93 -23.20
N TYR A 174 -11.81 -3.43 -21.97
CA TYR A 174 -11.94 -2.00 -21.64
C TYR A 174 -10.65 -1.36 -21.16
N ARG A 175 -9.54 -2.09 -21.16
CA ARG A 175 -8.22 -1.56 -20.79
C ARG A 175 -7.76 -0.47 -21.76
N SER A 176 -6.82 0.34 -21.32
CA SER A 176 -6.23 1.46 -22.09
C SER A 176 -7.21 2.59 -22.46
N LYS A 177 -8.44 2.59 -21.89
CA LYS A 177 -9.47 3.62 -22.10
C LYS A 177 -9.55 4.65 -20.95
N GLY A 178 -8.57 4.67 -20.03
CA GLY A 178 -8.52 5.61 -18.90
C GLY A 178 -9.46 5.26 -17.73
N LEU A 179 -10.14 4.11 -17.74
CA LEU A 179 -11.14 3.76 -16.72
C LEU A 179 -10.57 3.67 -15.31
N ALA A 180 -9.34 3.13 -15.15
CA ALA A 180 -8.70 3.09 -13.83
C ALA A 180 -8.44 4.50 -13.28
N GLN A 181 -8.00 5.44 -14.11
CA GLN A 181 -7.80 6.85 -13.72
C GLN A 181 -9.14 7.50 -13.34
N LYS A 182 -10.19 7.30 -14.14
CA LYS A 182 -11.53 7.83 -13.86
C LYS A 182 -12.05 7.28 -12.53
N LEU A 183 -12.02 5.96 -12.33
CA LEU A 183 -12.48 5.30 -11.10
C LEU A 183 -11.74 5.86 -9.87
N VAL A 184 -10.41 5.86 -9.91
CA VAL A 184 -9.58 6.32 -8.80
C VAL A 184 -9.85 7.79 -8.48
N SER A 185 -9.97 8.69 -9.48
CA SER A 185 -10.30 10.10 -9.26
C SER A 185 -11.68 10.29 -8.61
N GLN A 186 -12.66 9.51 -9.05
CA GLN A 186 -14.01 9.55 -8.46
C GLN A 186 -14.02 9.02 -7.03
N MET A 187 -13.31 7.91 -6.77
CA MET A 187 -13.15 7.35 -5.42
C MET A 187 -12.39 8.29 -4.48
N LEU A 188 -11.38 9.04 -4.97
CA LEU A 188 -10.72 10.10 -4.21
C LEU A 188 -11.71 11.23 -3.86
N GLY A 189 -12.65 11.54 -4.75
CA GLY A 189 -13.75 12.46 -4.46
C GLY A 189 -14.65 11.97 -3.32
N ASN A 190 -14.99 10.68 -3.27
CA ASN A 190 -15.73 10.07 -2.16
C ASN A 190 -14.92 10.18 -0.86
N ALA A 191 -13.64 9.78 -0.89
CA ALA A 191 -12.74 9.84 0.25
C ALA A 191 -12.64 11.26 0.84
N SER A 192 -12.42 12.25 -0.03
CA SER A 192 -12.32 13.66 0.38
C SER A 192 -13.60 14.18 1.05
N ARG A 193 -14.76 13.87 0.49
CA ARG A 193 -16.07 14.23 1.08
C ARG A 193 -16.33 13.56 2.43
N SER A 194 -15.75 12.38 2.65
CA SER A 194 -15.79 11.66 3.93
C SER A 194 -14.73 12.15 4.93
N GLY A 195 -13.98 13.22 4.63
CA GLY A 195 -12.96 13.78 5.51
C GLY A 195 -11.63 13.03 5.51
N ILE A 196 -11.44 12.05 4.61
CA ILE A 196 -10.16 11.36 4.44
C ILE A 196 -9.22 12.31 3.68
N THR A 197 -8.12 12.70 4.30
CA THR A 197 -7.20 13.72 3.75
C THR A 197 -6.10 13.13 2.88
N ARG A 198 -5.82 11.82 3.00
CA ARG A 198 -4.76 11.14 2.27
C ARG A 198 -5.14 9.71 1.96
N VAL A 199 -4.79 9.24 0.76
CA VAL A 199 -4.98 7.86 0.32
C VAL A 199 -3.67 7.35 -0.29
N GLY A 200 -3.25 6.16 0.13
CA GLY A 200 -2.12 5.44 -0.46
C GLY A 200 -2.55 4.32 -1.40
N LEU A 201 -1.59 3.73 -2.07
CA LEU A 201 -1.74 2.45 -2.79
C LEU A 201 -0.38 1.75 -2.94
N GLY A 202 -0.42 0.42 -2.89
CA GLY A 202 0.70 -0.43 -3.28
C GLY A 202 0.51 -0.96 -4.71
N VAL A 203 1.58 -1.01 -5.49
CA VAL A 203 1.54 -1.55 -6.85
C VAL A 203 2.79 -2.40 -7.12
N PHE A 204 2.63 -3.56 -7.74
CA PHE A 204 3.77 -4.39 -8.16
C PHE A 204 4.73 -3.59 -9.06
N ALA A 205 6.03 -3.72 -8.80
CA ALA A 205 7.05 -2.94 -9.48
C ALA A 205 7.02 -3.08 -11.01
N GLU A 206 6.67 -4.27 -11.50
CA GLU A 206 6.54 -4.58 -12.93
C GLU A 206 5.27 -4.02 -13.57
N ASN A 207 4.28 -3.56 -12.79
CA ASN A 207 3.01 -3.05 -13.32
C ASN A 207 3.11 -1.61 -13.81
N ALA A 208 3.93 -1.39 -14.86
CA ALA A 208 4.16 -0.08 -15.43
C ALA A 208 2.87 0.62 -15.93
N ALA A 209 1.86 -0.14 -16.33
CA ALA A 209 0.59 0.42 -16.78
C ALA A 209 -0.19 1.07 -15.62
N ALA A 210 -0.29 0.39 -14.47
CA ALA A 210 -0.94 0.93 -13.28
C ALA A 210 -0.17 2.13 -12.73
N LYS A 211 1.17 2.05 -12.63
CA LYS A 211 2.02 3.16 -12.18
C LYS A 211 1.77 4.42 -12.98
N ARG A 212 1.83 4.34 -14.32
CA ARG A 212 1.50 5.49 -15.18
C ARG A 212 0.08 6.02 -15.01
N ALA A 213 -0.88 5.14 -14.72
CA ALA A 213 -2.26 5.57 -14.46
C ALA A 213 -2.36 6.38 -13.17
N TYR A 214 -1.71 5.94 -12.10
CA TYR A 214 -1.70 6.62 -10.80
C TYR A 214 -0.92 7.94 -10.83
N GLU A 215 0.25 7.95 -11.47
CA GLU A 215 1.03 9.18 -11.69
C GLU A 215 0.23 10.25 -12.46
N LYS A 216 -0.55 9.86 -13.46
CA LYS A 216 -1.44 10.79 -14.19
C LYS A 216 -2.58 11.33 -13.33
N VAL A 217 -3.03 10.62 -12.31
CA VAL A 217 -4.01 11.12 -11.33
C VAL A 217 -3.33 12.09 -10.35
N GLY A 218 -2.01 12.04 -10.20
CA GLY A 218 -1.23 12.91 -9.32
C GLY A 218 -0.66 12.20 -8.09
N PHE A 219 -0.70 10.86 -8.04
CA PHE A 219 -0.03 10.12 -6.98
C PHE A 219 1.49 10.33 -7.02
N ALA A 220 2.06 10.61 -5.85
CA ALA A 220 3.51 10.71 -5.67
C ALA A 220 4.09 9.37 -5.21
N LEU A 221 5.24 8.99 -5.75
CA LEU A 221 6.02 7.84 -5.30
C LEU A 221 6.62 8.12 -3.91
N ILE A 222 6.27 7.29 -2.93
CA ILE A 222 6.76 7.38 -1.55
C ILE A 222 7.95 6.45 -1.33
N GLY A 223 7.89 5.23 -1.85
CA GLY A 223 8.98 4.27 -1.69
C GLY A 223 8.91 3.13 -2.69
N GLU A 224 10.06 2.53 -2.95
CA GLU A 224 10.24 1.35 -3.79
C GLU A 224 10.87 0.26 -2.95
N PHE A 225 10.24 -0.92 -2.94
CA PHE A 225 10.61 -2.00 -2.04
C PHE A 225 10.82 -3.33 -2.75
N THR A 226 11.61 -4.20 -2.09
CA THR A 226 11.73 -5.62 -2.41
C THR A 226 11.60 -6.41 -1.12
N SER A 227 10.73 -7.43 -1.08
CA SER A 227 10.63 -8.33 0.05
C SER A 227 11.42 -9.62 -0.15
N TYR A 228 11.81 -10.16 0.98
CA TYR A 228 12.64 -11.35 1.11
C TYR A 228 12.09 -12.23 2.22
N GLN A 229 11.94 -13.50 1.93
CA GLN A 229 11.57 -14.53 2.90
C GLN A 229 12.82 -15.16 3.48
N LYS A 230 12.91 -15.29 4.81
CA LYS A 230 13.99 -16.06 5.48
C LYS A 230 13.89 -17.53 5.09
N LEU A 231 15.02 -18.12 4.72
CA LEU A 231 15.10 -19.54 4.42
C LEU A 231 15.08 -20.34 5.73
N SER A 232 14.28 -21.39 5.77
CA SER A 232 14.35 -22.37 6.87
C SER A 232 15.72 -23.04 6.87
N GLN A 233 16.38 -23.06 8.00
CA GLN A 233 17.64 -23.80 8.20
C GLN A 233 17.36 -25.30 8.29
#